data_edb8ee06778dff420e059893d0f15473
#
_entry.id   edb8ee06778dff420e059893d0f15473
#
_cell.length_a   1.000
_cell.length_b   1.000
_cell.length_c   1.000
_cell.angle_alpha   90.00
_cell.angle_beta   90.00
_cell.angle_gamma   90.00
#
_symmetry.space_group_name_H-M   'P 1'
#
loop_
_entity.id
_entity.type
_entity.pdbx_description
1 polymer ?
#
loop_
_entity_poly.entity_id
_entity_poly.type
_entity_poly.pdbx_seq_one_letter_code
_entity_poly.pdbx_strand_id
1 'polypeptide(L)'
;LPHPAPLAHVATGVPVPIEERGIDFLGPRGHIPMIPAWSVETVPEAQWRDRIVIVGATALSLGDQLETPFGQQSGSEVLGSAIAGLLSGRGFRHLALGTLVAISAAWLLLCHWRIAASSTAQKTVISTAALAFLSLGITVAAWCLGIWLPGAAFLMVPVVGGSLLAAEQFRVETFQRRFLHSVLSRRVSPNLMRNMLRSGADVWTQLGGQRVRCVVLFTDLIGFTARSSAMEPEPLFTLLNRYFEVMAAPVLAEQGLLDKFIGDSVMAEFGVPQHRGDQEEALAAVRTALAMQSNLHQLNKELEEEGQEPLRHGIGIHCGDVVAGNLGSSQRLEYTVIGGSVNVASRLESLTRLFPQHSILISREVLDLIGEIVKVEALGSHTVKGWPDPIEVFSVIDLFD
;
A
#
# COMPACT_ATOMS: atom_id res chain seq x y z
N LEU A 1 -36.00 27.34 36.64
CA LEU A 1 -37.29 28.04 36.28
C LEU A 1 -38.44 27.10 36.65
N PRO A 2 -39.59 27.64 37.11
CA PRO A 2 -40.79 26.82 37.34
C PRO A 2 -41.22 26.16 36.05
N HIS A 3 -41.80 24.95 36.14
CA HIS A 3 -42.28 24.24 34.94
C HIS A 3 -43.32 25.09 34.19
N PRO A 4 -43.15 25.35 32.87
CA PRO A 4 -43.98 26.33 32.17
C PRO A 4 -45.44 25.85 31.89
N ALA A 5 -45.69 24.53 31.92
CA ALA A 5 -47.02 23.99 31.64
C ALA A 5 -48.13 24.45 32.59
N PRO A 6 -47.94 24.46 33.95
CA PRO A 6 -48.92 24.99 34.86
C PRO A 6 -49.21 26.47 34.61
N LEU A 7 -48.20 27.28 34.31
CA LEU A 7 -48.35 28.70 34.03
C LEU A 7 -49.16 28.93 32.73
N ALA A 8 -48.87 28.14 31.69
CA ALA A 8 -49.63 28.21 30.44
C ALA A 8 -51.09 27.79 30.64
N HIS A 9 -51.35 26.75 31.43
CA HIS A 9 -52.73 26.31 31.76
C HIS A 9 -53.53 27.36 32.51
N VAL A 10 -52.91 27.93 33.54
CA VAL A 10 -53.57 28.99 34.33
C VAL A 10 -53.88 30.22 33.47
N ALA A 11 -52.99 30.59 32.55
CA ALA A 11 -53.19 31.75 31.70
C ALA A 11 -54.26 31.56 30.60
N THR A 12 -54.40 30.34 30.09
CA THR A 12 -55.25 30.08 28.89
C THR A 12 -56.48 29.21 29.15
N GLY A 13 -56.49 28.48 30.29
CA GLY A 13 -57.54 27.48 30.56
C GLY A 13 -57.39 26.18 29.70
N VAL A 14 -56.43 26.12 28.83
CA VAL A 14 -56.19 24.94 27.95
C VAL A 14 -55.31 23.94 28.70
N PRO A 15 -55.68 22.66 28.81
CA PRO A 15 -54.83 21.64 29.42
C PRO A 15 -53.55 21.46 28.59
N VAL A 16 -52.43 21.76 29.22
CA VAL A 16 -51.10 21.60 28.64
C VAL A 16 -50.44 20.38 29.30
N PRO A 17 -49.98 19.42 28.50
CA PRO A 17 -49.34 18.23 29.06
C PRO A 17 -48.11 18.62 29.87
N ILE A 18 -47.97 18.03 31.08
CA ILE A 18 -46.79 18.15 31.93
C ILE A 18 -45.74 17.13 31.46
N GLU A 19 -45.22 17.38 30.26
CA GLU A 19 -44.12 16.59 29.73
C GLU A 19 -42.83 17.44 29.70
N GLU A 20 -41.69 16.84 30.01
CA GLU A 20 -40.41 17.49 29.81
C GLU A 20 -40.19 17.67 28.28
N ARG A 21 -40.20 18.93 27.84
CA ARG A 21 -39.91 19.31 26.46
C ARG A 21 -38.73 20.27 26.41
N GLY A 22 -37.91 20.09 25.38
CA GLY A 22 -36.92 21.10 25.03
C GLY A 22 -37.60 22.40 24.54
N ILE A 23 -37.02 23.53 24.91
CA ILE A 23 -37.55 24.87 24.55
C ILE A 23 -37.25 25.12 23.05
N ASP A 24 -38.27 25.48 22.29
CA ASP A 24 -38.11 26.04 20.93
C ASP A 24 -37.97 27.56 21.08
N PHE A 25 -36.71 28.05 21.06
CA PHE A 25 -36.45 29.48 21.19
C PHE A 25 -36.94 30.21 19.95
N LEU A 26 -37.78 31.22 20.15
CA LEU A 26 -38.39 31.98 19.08
C LEU A 26 -37.42 32.86 18.30
N GLY A 27 -36.31 33.28 18.89
CA GLY A 27 -35.32 34.13 18.23
C GLY A 27 -34.36 34.80 19.22
N PRO A 28 -33.53 35.72 18.73
CA PRO A 28 -32.59 36.47 19.56
C PRO A 28 -33.29 37.39 20.59
N ARG A 29 -32.51 37.97 21.47
CA ARG A 29 -33.01 38.93 22.47
C ARG A 29 -33.85 40.03 21.86
N GLY A 30 -35.01 40.32 22.47
CA GLY A 30 -35.97 41.34 21.99
C GLY A 30 -36.94 40.82 20.92
N HIS A 31 -36.89 39.50 20.55
CA HIS A 31 -37.88 38.89 19.63
C HIS A 31 -39.30 38.87 20.25
N ILE A 32 -39.37 38.67 21.57
CA ILE A 32 -40.61 38.85 22.33
C ILE A 32 -40.75 40.34 22.66
N PRO A 33 -41.86 41.01 22.28
CA PRO A 33 -42.06 42.42 22.55
C PRO A 33 -41.96 42.72 24.06
N MET A 34 -41.14 43.68 24.42
CA MET A 34 -40.93 44.09 25.80
C MET A 34 -41.46 45.50 26.01
N ILE A 35 -42.18 45.67 27.09
CA ILE A 35 -42.73 46.97 27.49
C ILE A 35 -42.03 47.31 28.85
N PRO A 36 -41.27 48.41 28.94
CA PRO A 36 -40.70 48.83 30.20
C PRO A 36 -41.77 49.11 31.28
N ALA A 37 -41.53 48.70 32.52
CA ALA A 37 -42.50 48.81 33.62
C ALA A 37 -42.99 50.24 33.83
N TRP A 38 -42.16 51.27 33.60
CA TRP A 38 -42.52 52.68 33.73
C TRP A 38 -43.49 53.16 32.62
N SER A 39 -43.63 52.46 31.51
CA SER A 39 -44.51 52.82 30.38
C SER A 39 -45.80 52.00 30.35
N VAL A 40 -46.04 51.10 31.26
CA VAL A 40 -47.21 50.21 31.30
C VAL A 40 -48.53 50.97 31.27
N GLU A 41 -48.62 52.06 32.02
CA GLU A 41 -49.84 52.90 32.09
C GLU A 41 -50.13 53.64 30.79
N THR A 42 -49.16 53.82 29.91
CA THR A 42 -49.29 54.52 28.64
C THR A 42 -49.71 53.58 27.47
N VAL A 43 -49.73 52.29 27.70
CA VAL A 43 -50.07 51.28 26.66
C VAL A 43 -51.57 51.14 26.57
N PRO A 44 -52.18 51.27 25.38
CA PRO A 44 -53.62 51.13 25.22
C PRO A 44 -54.13 49.76 25.66
N GLU A 45 -55.31 49.75 26.31
CA GLU A 45 -55.93 48.51 26.82
C GLU A 45 -56.10 47.43 25.70
N ALA A 46 -56.32 47.83 24.47
CA ALA A 46 -56.43 46.94 23.32
C ALA A 46 -55.14 46.09 23.08
N GLN A 47 -54.00 46.54 23.52
CA GLN A 47 -52.74 45.78 23.42
C GLN A 47 -52.57 44.69 24.48
N TRP A 48 -53.35 44.76 25.57
CA TRP A 48 -53.35 43.80 26.67
C TRP A 48 -54.38 42.68 26.50
N ARG A 49 -55.44 42.97 25.73
CA ARG A 49 -56.55 42.02 25.53
C ARG A 49 -56.09 40.75 24.83
N ASP A 50 -56.46 39.61 25.38
CA ASP A 50 -56.18 38.27 24.90
C ASP A 50 -54.65 37.94 24.78
N ARG A 51 -53.82 38.59 25.59
CA ARG A 51 -52.40 38.37 25.64
C ARG A 51 -51.90 37.81 26.99
N ILE A 52 -50.91 36.90 26.96
CA ILE A 52 -50.19 36.45 28.10
C ILE A 52 -49.07 37.46 28.38
N VAL A 53 -49.05 38.02 29.57
CA VAL A 53 -48.06 39.00 30.00
C VAL A 53 -47.14 38.34 31.02
N ILE A 54 -45.82 38.39 30.77
CA ILE A 54 -44.80 37.90 31.69
C ILE A 54 -44.11 39.12 32.29
N VAL A 55 -44.16 39.23 33.61
CA VAL A 55 -43.42 40.26 34.33
C VAL A 55 -42.14 39.67 34.85
N GLY A 56 -41.00 40.25 34.47
CA GLY A 56 -39.70 39.76 34.87
C GLY A 56 -38.59 40.79 34.76
N ALA A 57 -37.48 40.51 35.37
CA ALA A 57 -36.30 41.35 35.32
C ALA A 57 -35.51 41.07 34.02
N THR A 58 -35.24 42.12 33.25
CA THR A 58 -34.50 42.03 31.99
C THR A 58 -33.13 42.70 32.04
N ALA A 59 -32.82 43.39 33.16
CA ALA A 59 -31.56 44.08 33.31
C ALA A 59 -30.41 43.10 33.59
N LEU A 60 -29.30 43.24 32.88
CA LEU A 60 -28.08 42.43 33.06
C LEU A 60 -27.56 42.40 34.52
N SER A 61 -27.78 43.50 35.24
CA SER A 61 -27.30 43.63 36.64
C SER A 61 -28.11 42.84 37.68
N LEU A 62 -29.27 42.28 37.31
CA LEU A 62 -30.13 41.52 38.21
C LEU A 62 -29.89 40.00 38.19
N GLY A 63 -28.93 39.52 37.38
CA GLY A 63 -28.45 38.13 37.40
C GLY A 63 -29.39 37.07 36.80
N ASP A 64 -30.56 37.44 36.30
CA ASP A 64 -31.52 36.52 35.62
C ASP A 64 -31.18 36.44 34.11
N GLN A 65 -29.98 35.99 33.82
CA GLN A 65 -29.51 35.79 32.42
C GLN A 65 -29.21 34.32 32.16
N LEU A 66 -29.67 33.79 31.06
CA LEU A 66 -29.49 32.41 30.62
C LEU A 66 -28.79 32.39 29.28
N GLU A 67 -27.82 31.49 29.16
CA GLU A 67 -27.20 31.20 27.87
C GLU A 67 -28.17 30.42 26.99
N THR A 68 -28.41 30.92 25.75
CA THR A 68 -29.27 30.30 24.78
C THR A 68 -28.55 30.16 23.43
N PRO A 69 -29.06 29.40 22.48
CA PRO A 69 -28.49 29.33 21.12
C PRO A 69 -28.36 30.68 20.42
N PHE A 70 -29.11 31.70 20.88
CA PHE A 70 -29.07 33.06 20.34
C PHE A 70 -28.30 34.05 21.24
N GLY A 71 -27.47 33.54 22.17
CA GLY A 71 -26.72 34.30 23.12
C GLY A 71 -27.47 34.48 24.44
N GLN A 72 -27.04 35.46 25.29
CA GLN A 72 -27.63 35.70 26.59
C GLN A 72 -29.03 36.32 26.48
N GLN A 73 -30.01 35.71 27.11
CA GLN A 73 -31.40 36.18 27.21
C GLN A 73 -31.85 36.21 28.67
N SER A 74 -32.81 37.07 28.99
CA SER A 74 -33.40 37.10 30.34
C SER A 74 -34.26 35.85 30.58
N GLY A 75 -34.33 35.39 31.83
CA GLY A 75 -35.18 34.26 32.19
C GLY A 75 -36.66 34.47 31.83
N SER A 76 -37.16 35.70 31.83
CA SER A 76 -38.50 36.03 31.36
C SER A 76 -38.69 35.81 29.83
N GLU A 77 -37.69 36.11 29.01
CA GLU A 77 -37.75 35.84 27.55
C GLU A 77 -37.65 34.29 27.29
N VAL A 78 -36.84 33.60 28.03
CA VAL A 78 -36.77 32.13 27.94
C VAL A 78 -38.09 31.49 28.35
N LEU A 79 -38.68 31.95 29.44
CA LEU A 79 -40.01 31.51 29.91
C LEU A 79 -41.11 31.80 28.84
N GLY A 80 -41.06 32.98 28.23
CA GLY A 80 -41.96 33.38 27.15
C GLY A 80 -41.84 32.46 25.92
N SER A 81 -40.64 32.14 25.51
CA SER A 81 -40.39 31.19 24.44
C SER A 81 -40.91 29.80 24.79
N ALA A 82 -40.70 29.33 26.04
CA ALA A 82 -41.22 28.04 26.50
C ALA A 82 -42.76 27.97 26.48
N ILE A 83 -43.43 29.00 26.96
CA ILE A 83 -44.90 29.08 26.96
C ILE A 83 -45.46 29.15 25.54
N ALA A 84 -44.88 29.98 24.70
CA ALA A 84 -45.28 30.09 23.31
C ALA A 84 -45.07 28.77 22.54
N GLY A 85 -43.96 28.05 22.76
CA GLY A 85 -43.70 26.71 22.23
C GLY A 85 -44.76 25.69 22.66
N LEU A 86 -45.11 25.67 23.94
CA LEU A 86 -46.16 24.77 24.48
C LEU A 86 -47.55 25.07 23.88
N LEU A 87 -47.94 26.31 23.77
CA LEU A 87 -49.23 26.71 23.21
C LEU A 87 -49.34 26.44 21.69
N SER A 88 -48.25 26.60 20.98
CA SER A 88 -48.17 26.30 19.52
C SER A 88 -47.92 24.83 19.20
N GLY A 89 -47.81 23.98 20.22
CA GLY A 89 -47.44 22.55 20.05
C GLY A 89 -46.01 22.32 19.59
N ARG A 90 -45.20 23.38 19.58
CA ARG A 90 -43.76 23.31 19.23
C ARG A 90 -42.93 22.93 20.46
N GLY A 91 -41.78 22.35 20.20
CA GLY A 91 -40.84 21.94 21.24
C GLY A 91 -40.41 20.49 21.05
N PHE A 92 -39.23 20.18 21.54
CA PHE A 92 -38.64 18.85 21.36
C PHE A 92 -39.13 17.91 22.46
N ARG A 93 -39.65 16.75 22.06
CA ARG A 93 -39.97 15.64 22.96
C ARG A 93 -38.72 14.83 23.26
N HIS A 94 -38.45 14.58 24.53
CA HIS A 94 -37.45 13.62 24.93
C HIS A 94 -38.05 12.22 24.91
N LEU A 95 -37.35 11.30 24.28
CA LEU A 95 -37.72 9.89 24.32
C LEU A 95 -37.47 9.32 25.72
N ALA A 96 -38.32 8.39 26.16
CA ALA A 96 -38.07 7.63 27.39
C ALA A 96 -36.67 6.96 27.30
N LEU A 97 -35.94 6.97 28.42
CA LEU A 97 -34.57 6.44 28.47
C LEU A 97 -34.46 5.03 27.87
N GLY A 98 -35.41 4.14 28.21
CA GLY A 98 -35.44 2.77 27.68
C GLY A 98 -35.55 2.72 26.15
N THR A 99 -36.40 3.61 25.54
CA THR A 99 -36.57 3.69 24.08
C THR A 99 -35.29 4.22 23.43
N LEU A 100 -34.67 5.24 24.01
CA LEU A 100 -33.42 5.80 23.51
C LEU A 100 -32.28 4.77 23.53
N VAL A 101 -32.16 4.00 24.65
CA VAL A 101 -31.20 2.92 24.77
C VAL A 101 -31.45 1.83 23.72
N ALA A 102 -32.70 1.42 23.51
CA ALA A 102 -33.05 0.40 22.51
C ALA A 102 -32.69 0.85 21.08
N ILE A 103 -33.02 2.09 20.70
CA ILE A 103 -32.67 2.65 19.39
C ILE A 103 -31.17 2.74 19.22
N SER A 104 -30.44 3.18 20.23
CA SER A 104 -28.98 3.31 20.18
C SER A 104 -28.30 1.93 20.06
N ALA A 105 -28.79 0.92 20.80
CA ALA A 105 -28.29 -0.46 20.70
C ALA A 105 -28.55 -1.06 19.32
N ALA A 106 -29.76 -0.90 18.76
CA ALA A 106 -30.08 -1.35 17.42
C ALA A 106 -29.20 -0.66 16.35
N TRP A 107 -28.94 0.64 16.51
CA TRP A 107 -28.03 1.39 15.63
C TRP A 107 -26.58 0.87 15.71
N LEU A 108 -26.06 0.63 16.91
CA LEU A 108 -24.74 0.04 17.14
C LEU A 108 -24.62 -1.33 16.47
N LEU A 109 -25.61 -2.20 16.65
CA LEU A 109 -25.64 -3.53 16.03
C LEU A 109 -25.66 -3.45 14.50
N LEU A 110 -26.47 -2.56 13.94
CA LEU A 110 -26.52 -2.33 12.50
C LEU A 110 -25.17 -1.84 11.95
N CYS A 111 -24.55 -0.86 12.61
CA CYS A 111 -23.24 -0.33 12.24
C CYS A 111 -22.19 -1.45 12.32
N HIS A 112 -22.15 -2.19 13.43
CA HIS A 112 -21.23 -3.30 13.60
C HIS A 112 -21.41 -4.37 12.50
N TRP A 113 -22.63 -4.84 12.28
CA TRP A 113 -22.92 -5.84 11.25
C TRP A 113 -22.52 -5.37 9.86
N ARG A 114 -22.86 -4.12 9.49
CA ARG A 114 -22.60 -3.59 8.16
C ARG A 114 -21.13 -3.35 7.90
N ILE A 115 -20.39 -2.85 8.89
CA ILE A 115 -18.96 -2.58 8.80
C ILE A 115 -18.17 -3.90 8.85
N ALA A 116 -18.53 -4.84 9.74
CA ALA A 116 -17.88 -6.14 9.85
C ALA A 116 -18.05 -7.02 8.58
N ALA A 117 -19.15 -6.85 7.85
CA ALA A 117 -19.39 -7.52 6.57
C ALA A 117 -18.49 -7.00 5.43
N SER A 118 -17.74 -5.92 5.64
CA SER A 118 -16.87 -5.32 4.62
C SER A 118 -15.54 -6.06 4.54
N SER A 119 -15.24 -6.63 3.38
CA SER A 119 -14.06 -7.47 3.15
C SER A 119 -12.79 -6.68 2.77
N THR A 120 -12.90 -5.39 2.46
CA THR A 120 -11.77 -4.54 2.03
C THR A 120 -11.86 -3.16 2.65
N ALA A 121 -10.71 -2.49 2.85
CA ALA A 121 -10.65 -1.13 3.40
C ALA A 121 -11.53 -0.14 2.60
N GLN A 122 -11.54 -0.24 1.28
CA GLN A 122 -12.37 0.61 0.42
C GLN A 122 -13.87 0.42 0.69
N LYS A 123 -14.35 -0.84 0.80
CA LYS A 123 -15.75 -1.13 1.12
C LYS A 123 -16.13 -0.66 2.51
N THR A 124 -15.20 -0.76 3.46
CA THR A 124 -15.38 -0.25 4.83
C THR A 124 -15.57 1.26 4.83
N VAL A 125 -14.74 2.01 4.10
CA VAL A 125 -14.87 3.48 3.96
C VAL A 125 -16.22 3.87 3.34
N ILE A 126 -16.63 3.21 2.26
CA ILE A 126 -17.92 3.47 1.60
C ILE A 126 -19.08 3.16 2.56
N SER A 127 -19.04 2.04 3.26
CA SER A 127 -20.07 1.66 4.24
C SER A 127 -20.14 2.64 5.40
N THR A 128 -18.99 3.11 5.90
CA THR A 128 -18.88 4.13 6.94
C THR A 128 -19.50 5.45 6.50
N ALA A 129 -19.18 5.92 5.30
CA ALA A 129 -19.76 7.14 4.74
C ALA A 129 -21.27 7.02 4.59
N ALA A 130 -21.77 5.90 4.06
CA ALA A 130 -23.22 5.66 3.90
C ALA A 130 -23.95 5.66 5.27
N LEU A 131 -23.38 5.02 6.29
CA LEU A 131 -23.93 5.01 7.64
C LEU A 131 -23.88 6.39 8.30
N ALA A 132 -22.84 7.17 8.07
CA ALA A 132 -22.75 8.56 8.53
C ALA A 132 -23.82 9.46 7.90
N PHE A 133 -24.04 9.35 6.59
CA PHE A 133 -25.13 10.04 5.90
C PHE A 133 -26.50 9.60 6.41
N LEU A 134 -26.70 8.32 6.65
CA LEU A 134 -27.94 7.79 7.22
C LEU A 134 -28.17 8.33 8.64
N SER A 135 -27.12 8.37 9.47
CA SER A 135 -27.18 8.98 10.81
C SER A 135 -27.63 10.43 10.77
N LEU A 136 -27.04 11.20 9.87
CA LEU A 136 -27.42 12.61 9.68
C LEU A 136 -28.87 12.74 9.24
N GLY A 137 -29.31 11.94 8.26
CA GLY A 137 -30.68 11.93 7.77
C GLY A 137 -31.70 11.58 8.87
N ILE A 138 -31.41 10.54 9.68
CA ILE A 138 -32.26 10.16 10.81
C ILE A 138 -32.33 11.30 11.85
N THR A 139 -31.22 11.93 12.17
CA THR A 139 -31.16 13.01 13.15
C THR A 139 -31.95 14.23 12.67
N VAL A 140 -31.78 14.62 11.39
CA VAL A 140 -32.53 15.73 10.80
C VAL A 140 -34.05 15.42 10.73
N ALA A 141 -34.40 14.20 10.34
CA ALA A 141 -35.82 13.77 10.31
C ALA A 141 -36.45 13.80 11.70
N ALA A 142 -35.73 13.27 12.71
CA ALA A 142 -36.18 13.32 14.11
C ALA A 142 -36.39 14.77 14.57
N TRP A 143 -35.47 15.67 14.23
CA TRP A 143 -35.57 17.08 14.54
C TRP A 143 -36.78 17.74 13.89
N CYS A 144 -37.00 17.47 12.61
CA CYS A 144 -38.19 17.96 11.91
C CYS A 144 -39.52 17.45 12.53
N LEU A 145 -39.50 16.26 13.14
CA LEU A 145 -40.64 15.69 13.86
C LEU A 145 -40.75 16.16 15.33
N GLY A 146 -39.87 17.06 15.78
CA GLY A 146 -39.84 17.54 17.16
C GLY A 146 -39.36 16.47 18.15
N ILE A 147 -38.55 15.51 17.73
CA ILE A 147 -37.95 14.44 18.58
C ILE A 147 -36.48 14.76 18.79
N TRP A 148 -36.03 14.86 20.03
CA TRP A 148 -34.66 15.06 20.35
C TRP A 148 -33.90 13.72 20.33
N LEU A 149 -32.90 13.64 19.45
CA LEU A 149 -31.94 12.53 19.42
C LEU A 149 -30.52 13.06 19.61
N PRO A 150 -29.62 12.30 20.29
CA PRO A 150 -28.22 12.66 20.46
C PRO A 150 -27.43 12.46 19.15
N GLY A 151 -27.70 13.29 18.15
CA GLY A 151 -27.18 13.15 16.77
C GLY A 151 -25.67 13.02 16.67
N ALA A 152 -24.93 13.72 17.55
CA ALA A 152 -23.49 13.62 17.63
C ALA A 152 -23.03 12.17 17.95
N ALA A 153 -23.69 11.50 18.90
CA ALA A 153 -23.36 10.12 19.25
C ALA A 153 -23.68 9.17 18.10
N PHE A 154 -24.86 9.34 17.44
CA PHE A 154 -25.26 8.53 16.28
C PHE A 154 -24.28 8.68 15.10
N LEU A 155 -23.73 9.86 14.89
CA LEU A 155 -22.74 10.12 13.83
C LEU A 155 -21.35 9.59 14.19
N MET A 156 -20.91 9.78 15.45
CA MET A 156 -19.58 9.38 15.89
C MET A 156 -19.36 7.88 15.86
N VAL A 157 -20.38 7.08 16.12
CA VAL A 157 -20.27 5.61 16.15
C VAL A 157 -19.78 5.03 14.81
N PRO A 158 -20.44 5.25 13.66
CA PRO A 158 -19.94 4.72 12.40
C PRO A 158 -18.61 5.36 11.97
N VAL A 159 -18.42 6.66 12.23
CA VAL A 159 -17.19 7.36 11.82
C VAL A 159 -15.98 6.83 12.57
N VAL A 160 -16.03 6.75 13.89
CA VAL A 160 -14.89 6.26 14.69
C VAL A 160 -14.68 4.76 14.46
N GLY A 161 -15.72 3.96 14.61
CA GLY A 161 -15.63 2.51 14.43
C GLY A 161 -15.20 2.11 13.03
N GLY A 162 -15.78 2.73 12.01
CA GLY A 162 -15.43 2.50 10.62
C GLY A 162 -14.01 2.95 10.26
N SER A 163 -13.58 4.11 10.78
CA SER A 163 -12.22 4.61 10.56
C SER A 163 -11.16 3.71 11.19
N LEU A 164 -11.38 3.24 12.41
CA LEU A 164 -10.47 2.32 13.09
C LEU A 164 -10.34 1.00 12.33
N LEU A 165 -11.47 0.42 11.91
CA LEU A 165 -11.45 -0.83 11.16
C LEU A 165 -10.83 -0.66 9.76
N ALA A 166 -11.15 0.43 9.06
CA ALA A 166 -10.55 0.73 7.77
C ALA A 166 -9.02 0.92 7.88
N ALA A 167 -8.55 1.61 8.92
CA ALA A 167 -7.13 1.78 9.17
C ALA A 167 -6.43 0.44 9.42
N GLU A 168 -7.03 -0.45 10.20
CA GLU A 168 -6.48 -1.78 10.47
C GLU A 168 -6.45 -2.65 9.21
N GLN A 169 -7.52 -2.66 8.42
CA GLN A 169 -7.57 -3.38 7.14
C GLN A 169 -6.50 -2.84 6.17
N PHE A 170 -6.35 -1.52 6.08
CA PHE A 170 -5.32 -0.89 5.26
C PHE A 170 -3.90 -1.26 5.70
N ARG A 171 -3.65 -1.32 7.02
CA ARG A 171 -2.37 -1.79 7.58
C ARG A 171 -2.09 -3.22 7.17
N VAL A 172 -3.06 -4.12 7.34
CA VAL A 172 -2.93 -5.55 6.99
C VAL A 172 -2.68 -5.72 5.49
N GLU A 173 -3.48 -5.08 4.63
CA GLU A 173 -3.30 -5.13 3.18
C GLU A 173 -1.92 -4.60 2.75
N THR A 174 -1.48 -3.48 3.35
CA THR A 174 -0.17 -2.89 3.05
C THR A 174 0.97 -3.79 3.53
N PHE A 175 0.83 -4.37 4.72
CA PHE A 175 1.82 -5.32 5.25
C PHE A 175 1.93 -6.56 4.36
N GLN A 176 0.80 -7.17 3.96
CA GLN A 176 0.78 -8.33 3.07
C GLN A 176 1.42 -8.02 1.72
N ARG A 177 1.09 -6.87 1.12
CA ARG A 177 1.72 -6.43 -0.14
C ARG A 177 3.23 -6.25 0.01
N ARG A 178 3.70 -5.57 1.07
CA ARG A 178 5.13 -5.38 1.34
C ARG A 178 5.84 -6.70 1.60
N PHE A 179 5.23 -7.58 2.37
CA PHE A 179 5.77 -8.90 2.65
C PHE A 179 5.91 -9.73 1.37
N LEU A 180 4.85 -9.85 0.57
CA LEU A 180 4.90 -10.54 -0.72
C LEU A 180 5.96 -9.92 -1.64
N HIS A 181 5.99 -8.60 -1.74
CA HIS A 181 7.01 -7.90 -2.54
C HIS A 181 8.43 -8.20 -2.04
N SER A 182 8.67 -8.20 -0.73
CA SER A 182 10.00 -8.48 -0.15
C SER A 182 10.45 -9.92 -0.36
N VAL A 183 9.52 -10.89 -0.33
CA VAL A 183 9.81 -12.31 -0.59
C VAL A 183 10.08 -12.55 -2.07
N LEU A 184 9.24 -11.96 -2.94
CA LEU A 184 9.38 -12.12 -4.39
C LEU A 184 10.61 -11.39 -4.94
N SER A 185 10.92 -10.19 -4.44
CA SER A 185 12.09 -9.42 -4.89
C SER A 185 13.44 -10.07 -4.59
N ARG A 186 13.48 -11.02 -3.66
CA ARG A 186 14.68 -11.83 -3.39
C ARG A 186 14.78 -13.09 -4.27
N ARG A 187 13.69 -13.46 -4.97
CA ARG A 187 13.64 -14.67 -5.81
C ARG A 187 13.49 -14.35 -7.30
N VAL A 188 13.20 -13.10 -7.62
CA VAL A 188 12.97 -12.64 -8.99
C VAL A 188 13.78 -11.36 -9.19
N SER A 189 14.51 -11.26 -10.31
CA SER A 189 15.29 -10.05 -10.59
C SER A 189 14.41 -8.79 -10.62
N PRO A 190 14.92 -7.61 -10.22
CA PRO A 190 14.14 -6.37 -10.19
C PRO A 190 13.54 -6.00 -11.56
N ASN A 191 14.21 -6.36 -12.65
CA ASN A 191 13.74 -6.13 -14.02
C ASN A 191 12.53 -7.02 -14.35
N LEU A 192 12.63 -8.30 -14.03
CA LEU A 192 11.54 -9.26 -14.23
C LEU A 192 10.32 -8.86 -13.38
N MET A 193 10.52 -8.47 -12.13
CA MET A 193 9.46 -7.98 -11.25
C MET A 193 8.75 -6.74 -11.83
N ARG A 194 9.49 -5.76 -12.33
CA ARG A 194 8.90 -4.56 -12.98
C ARG A 194 8.06 -4.91 -14.20
N ASN A 195 8.51 -5.86 -15.00
CA ASN A 195 7.78 -6.33 -16.18
C ASN A 195 6.52 -7.11 -15.80
N MET A 196 6.59 -7.98 -14.80
CA MET A 196 5.42 -8.69 -14.26
C MET A 196 4.34 -7.71 -13.80
N LEU A 197 4.72 -6.64 -13.10
CA LEU A 197 3.79 -5.63 -12.62
C LEU A 197 3.17 -4.77 -13.75
N ARG A 198 3.89 -4.59 -14.88
CA ARG A 198 3.42 -3.81 -16.04
C ARG A 198 2.54 -4.63 -17.00
N SER A 199 2.88 -5.88 -17.23
CA SER A 199 2.25 -6.72 -18.26
C SER A 199 0.96 -7.43 -17.78
N GLY A 200 0.61 -7.31 -16.50
CA GLY A 200 -0.53 -8.01 -15.90
C GLY A 200 -0.21 -9.47 -15.52
N ALA A 201 -0.97 -10.00 -14.56
CA ALA A 201 -0.73 -11.33 -14.00
C ALA A 201 -0.87 -12.46 -15.03
N ASP A 202 -1.77 -12.32 -15.99
CA ASP A 202 -2.14 -13.40 -16.93
C ASP A 202 -0.98 -13.80 -17.84
N VAL A 203 -0.14 -12.84 -18.25
CA VAL A 203 1.02 -13.13 -19.13
C VAL A 203 2.08 -13.98 -18.43
N TRP A 204 2.22 -13.80 -17.10
CA TRP A 204 3.26 -14.46 -16.32
C TRP A 204 2.82 -15.77 -15.65
N THR A 205 1.53 -16.08 -15.70
CA THR A 205 0.97 -17.33 -15.15
C THR A 205 0.74 -18.40 -16.19
N GLN A 206 0.90 -18.08 -17.48
CA GLN A 206 0.73 -19.03 -18.57
C GLN A 206 2.06 -19.68 -18.96
N LEU A 207 2.01 -20.99 -19.25
CA LEU A 207 3.11 -21.71 -19.88
C LEU A 207 3.30 -21.17 -21.30
N GLY A 208 4.56 -20.96 -21.69
CA GLY A 208 4.89 -20.56 -23.05
C GLY A 208 6.21 -19.81 -23.16
N GLY A 209 6.74 -19.72 -24.34
CA GLY A 209 7.98 -19.01 -24.62
C GLY A 209 7.98 -18.39 -26.02
N GLN A 210 8.83 -17.38 -26.19
CA GLN A 210 9.04 -16.69 -27.45
C GLN A 210 10.49 -16.90 -27.92
N ARG A 211 10.68 -17.07 -29.23
CA ARG A 211 12.03 -17.07 -29.80
C ARG A 211 12.57 -15.66 -29.80
N VAL A 212 13.71 -15.48 -29.12
CA VAL A 212 14.40 -14.20 -28.99
C VAL A 212 15.90 -14.42 -29.12
N ARG A 213 16.61 -13.37 -29.50
CA ARG A 213 18.07 -13.35 -29.46
C ARG A 213 18.50 -12.75 -28.13
N CYS A 214 19.39 -13.42 -27.40
CA CYS A 214 19.92 -12.90 -26.15
C CYS A 214 21.37 -13.31 -25.95
N VAL A 215 22.02 -12.67 -25.00
CA VAL A 215 23.36 -13.04 -24.57
C VAL A 215 23.25 -13.83 -23.26
N VAL A 216 23.86 -15.00 -23.24
CA VAL A 216 23.87 -15.89 -22.08
C VAL A 216 25.26 -15.91 -21.46
N LEU A 217 25.32 -15.74 -20.16
CA LEU A 217 26.54 -15.79 -19.33
C LEU A 217 26.43 -16.94 -18.35
N PHE A 218 27.45 -17.77 -18.31
CA PHE A 218 27.67 -18.75 -17.25
C PHE A 218 28.95 -18.44 -16.51
N THR A 219 28.94 -18.61 -15.19
CA THR A 219 30.16 -18.65 -14.38
C THR A 219 30.11 -19.82 -13.42
N ASP A 220 31.24 -20.46 -13.17
CA ASP A 220 31.37 -21.63 -12.29
C ASP A 220 32.71 -21.59 -11.53
N LEU A 221 32.76 -22.13 -10.31
CA LEU A 221 33.97 -22.19 -9.50
C LEU A 221 34.89 -23.32 -9.96
N ILE A 222 36.14 -23.00 -10.17
CA ILE A 222 37.17 -23.99 -10.55
C ILE A 222 37.59 -24.79 -9.32
N GLY A 223 37.46 -26.13 -9.41
CA GLY A 223 37.86 -27.01 -8.32
C GLY A 223 36.92 -27.10 -7.13
N PHE A 224 35.73 -26.55 -7.23
CA PHE A 224 34.76 -26.49 -6.12
C PHE A 224 34.36 -27.88 -5.60
N THR A 225 34.18 -28.87 -6.47
CA THR A 225 33.79 -30.23 -6.09
C THR A 225 34.79 -30.85 -5.07
N ALA A 226 36.08 -30.66 -5.27
CA ALA A 226 37.08 -31.12 -4.32
C ALA A 226 37.01 -30.35 -3.00
N ARG A 227 36.86 -29.03 -3.08
CA ARG A 227 36.73 -28.15 -1.90
C ARG A 227 35.48 -28.46 -1.08
N SER A 228 34.35 -28.64 -1.73
CA SER A 228 33.07 -28.96 -1.08
C SER A 228 33.11 -30.32 -0.34
N SER A 229 33.87 -31.27 -0.85
CA SER A 229 34.03 -32.58 -0.20
C SER A 229 34.95 -32.52 1.04
N ALA A 230 35.75 -31.47 1.17
CA ALA A 230 36.70 -31.28 2.28
C ALA A 230 36.19 -30.31 3.37
N MET A 231 35.11 -29.56 3.10
CA MET A 231 34.56 -28.56 4.02
C MET A 231 33.31 -29.09 4.74
N GLU A 232 33.09 -28.62 5.98
CA GLU A 232 31.85 -28.82 6.68
C GLU A 232 30.71 -28.03 6.00
N PRO A 233 29.46 -28.51 6.07
CA PRO A 233 28.33 -27.92 5.32
C PRO A 233 28.06 -26.44 5.62
N GLU A 234 28.13 -26.02 6.89
CA GLU A 234 27.80 -24.65 7.30
C GLU A 234 28.80 -23.60 6.78
N PRO A 235 30.13 -23.80 6.92
CA PRO A 235 31.15 -22.94 6.31
C PRO A 235 31.04 -22.92 4.79
N LEU A 236 30.76 -24.06 4.13
CA LEU A 236 30.57 -24.15 2.70
C LEU A 236 29.41 -23.32 2.24
N PHE A 237 28.25 -23.40 2.93
CA PHE A 237 27.06 -22.62 2.64
C PHE A 237 27.31 -21.10 2.79
N THR A 238 28.06 -20.71 3.81
CA THR A 238 28.47 -19.33 4.06
C THR A 238 29.36 -18.80 2.94
N LEU A 239 30.35 -19.57 2.52
CA LEU A 239 31.25 -19.24 1.42
C LEU A 239 30.50 -19.05 0.09
N LEU A 240 29.60 -20.00 -0.24
CA LEU A 240 28.78 -19.91 -1.44
C LEU A 240 27.88 -18.67 -1.43
N ASN A 241 27.27 -18.33 -0.30
CA ASN A 241 26.45 -17.14 -0.22
C ASN A 241 27.26 -15.86 -0.44
N ARG A 242 28.49 -15.76 0.11
CA ARG A 242 29.41 -14.64 -0.15
C ARG A 242 29.78 -14.57 -1.65
N TYR A 243 30.10 -15.70 -2.25
CA TYR A 243 30.39 -15.79 -3.68
C TYR A 243 29.21 -15.35 -4.53
N PHE A 244 28.00 -15.87 -4.28
CA PHE A 244 26.80 -15.52 -5.03
C PHE A 244 26.41 -14.05 -4.89
N GLU A 245 26.60 -13.45 -3.73
CA GLU A 245 26.33 -12.02 -3.51
C GLU A 245 27.20 -11.16 -4.42
N VAL A 246 28.52 -11.44 -4.49
CA VAL A 246 29.44 -10.66 -5.32
C VAL A 246 29.32 -10.96 -6.81
N MET A 247 28.76 -12.11 -7.20
CA MET A 247 28.46 -12.45 -8.60
C MET A 247 27.13 -11.91 -9.07
N ALA A 248 26.11 -11.87 -8.22
CA ALA A 248 24.77 -11.38 -8.59
C ALA A 248 24.73 -9.86 -8.78
N ALA A 249 25.48 -9.11 -7.98
CA ALA A 249 25.46 -7.66 -8.01
C ALA A 249 25.79 -7.04 -9.39
N PRO A 250 26.84 -7.47 -10.11
CA PRO A 250 27.12 -6.97 -11.46
C PRO A 250 26.04 -7.27 -12.49
N VAL A 251 25.41 -8.45 -12.43
CA VAL A 251 24.31 -8.81 -13.33
C VAL A 251 23.15 -7.83 -13.19
N LEU A 252 22.79 -7.53 -11.95
CA LEU A 252 21.67 -6.60 -11.65
C LEU A 252 22.03 -5.15 -12.01
N ALA A 253 23.29 -4.73 -11.83
CA ALA A 253 23.76 -3.39 -12.17
C ALA A 253 23.69 -3.14 -13.69
N GLU A 254 24.06 -4.12 -14.50
CA GLU A 254 23.99 -4.07 -15.96
C GLU A 254 22.59 -4.43 -16.53
N GLN A 255 21.58 -4.49 -15.66
CA GLN A 255 20.19 -4.80 -16.01
C GLN A 255 19.96 -6.19 -16.59
N GLY A 256 20.89 -7.12 -16.36
CA GLY A 256 20.73 -8.53 -16.73
C GLY A 256 19.65 -9.22 -15.89
N LEU A 257 19.17 -10.32 -16.40
CA LEU A 257 18.34 -11.27 -15.68
C LEU A 257 19.24 -12.28 -14.98
N LEU A 258 19.26 -12.30 -13.66
CA LEU A 258 19.84 -13.41 -12.91
C LEU A 258 18.82 -14.54 -12.92
N ASP A 259 19.05 -15.58 -13.73
CA ASP A 259 18.13 -16.71 -13.87
C ASP A 259 18.16 -17.60 -12.62
N LYS A 260 19.26 -18.29 -12.41
CA LYS A 260 19.39 -19.25 -11.30
C LYS A 260 20.83 -19.53 -10.91
N PHE A 261 20.95 -20.11 -9.72
CA PHE A 261 22.16 -20.76 -9.26
C PHE A 261 22.05 -22.28 -9.48
N ILE A 262 23.08 -22.90 -10.05
CA ILE A 262 23.12 -24.33 -10.35
C ILE A 262 24.36 -24.91 -9.68
N GLY A 263 24.19 -25.45 -8.46
CA GLY A 263 25.35 -25.83 -7.64
C GLY A 263 26.15 -24.59 -7.24
N ASP A 264 27.38 -24.47 -7.73
CA ASP A 264 28.28 -23.32 -7.60
C ASP A 264 28.28 -22.40 -8.83
N SER A 265 27.52 -22.75 -9.87
CA SER A 265 27.41 -21.96 -11.09
C SER A 265 26.34 -20.88 -10.98
N VAL A 266 26.53 -19.78 -11.69
CA VAL A 266 25.55 -18.71 -11.90
C VAL A 266 25.19 -18.62 -13.37
N MET A 267 23.89 -18.59 -13.69
CA MET A 267 23.36 -18.35 -15.00
C MET A 267 22.68 -17.00 -15.06
N ALA A 268 23.03 -16.20 -16.06
CA ALA A 268 22.46 -14.90 -16.29
C ALA A 268 22.24 -14.63 -17.79
N GLU A 269 21.24 -13.83 -18.12
CA GLU A 269 20.89 -13.44 -19.46
C GLU A 269 20.75 -11.93 -19.61
N PHE A 270 21.09 -11.46 -20.84
CA PHE A 270 20.95 -10.07 -21.24
C PHE A 270 20.12 -10.02 -22.54
N GLY A 271 19.13 -9.12 -22.57
CA GLY A 271 18.17 -9.02 -23.66
C GLY A 271 16.82 -9.68 -23.40
N VAL A 272 16.59 -10.21 -22.19
CA VAL A 272 15.32 -10.77 -21.73
C VAL A 272 14.99 -10.27 -20.33
N PRO A 273 13.72 -10.02 -20.00
CA PRO A 273 12.53 -10.01 -20.85
C PRO A 273 12.41 -8.74 -21.72
N GLN A 274 13.36 -7.82 -21.64
CA GLN A 274 13.44 -6.60 -22.45
C GLN A 274 14.78 -6.57 -23.17
N HIS A 275 14.78 -6.11 -24.41
CA HIS A 275 15.95 -6.06 -25.28
C HIS A 275 16.31 -4.61 -25.64
N ARG A 276 17.57 -4.20 -25.41
CA ARG A 276 18.10 -2.84 -25.64
C ARG A 276 18.87 -2.73 -26.97
N GLY A 277 19.11 -3.83 -27.63
CA GLY A 277 19.92 -3.98 -28.84
C GLY A 277 21.06 -4.98 -28.61
N ASP A 278 21.37 -5.81 -29.63
CA ASP A 278 22.35 -6.90 -29.54
C ASP A 278 23.72 -6.42 -29.02
N GLN A 279 24.20 -5.27 -29.51
CA GLN A 279 25.47 -4.71 -29.11
C GLN A 279 25.47 -4.30 -27.62
N GLU A 280 24.42 -3.61 -27.15
CA GLU A 280 24.33 -3.19 -25.76
C GLU A 280 24.22 -4.39 -24.80
N GLU A 281 23.47 -5.42 -25.18
CA GLU A 281 23.36 -6.63 -24.36
C GLU A 281 24.68 -7.41 -24.29
N ALA A 282 25.40 -7.49 -25.40
CA ALA A 282 26.74 -8.12 -25.44
C ALA A 282 27.74 -7.33 -24.60
N LEU A 283 27.73 -6.00 -24.69
CA LEU A 283 28.60 -5.13 -23.89
C LEU A 283 28.26 -5.21 -22.40
N ALA A 284 26.98 -5.24 -22.06
CA ALA A 284 26.52 -5.42 -20.67
C ALA A 284 26.99 -6.77 -20.07
N ALA A 285 26.93 -7.85 -20.85
CA ALA A 285 27.42 -9.15 -20.40
C ALA A 285 28.93 -9.15 -20.16
N VAL A 286 29.72 -8.49 -21.03
CA VAL A 286 31.17 -8.40 -20.87
C VAL A 286 31.54 -7.48 -19.69
N ARG A 287 30.87 -6.31 -19.53
CA ARG A 287 31.06 -5.47 -18.33
C ARG A 287 30.76 -6.23 -17.05
N THR A 288 29.67 -7.02 -17.05
CA THR A 288 29.33 -7.91 -15.94
C THR A 288 30.44 -8.88 -15.62
N ALA A 289 30.98 -9.56 -16.62
CA ALA A 289 32.07 -10.54 -16.43
C ALA A 289 33.34 -9.91 -15.84
N LEU A 290 33.75 -8.76 -16.35
CA LEU A 290 34.88 -8.00 -15.82
C LEU A 290 34.65 -7.54 -14.38
N ALA A 291 33.45 -7.05 -14.06
CA ALA A 291 33.08 -6.70 -12.71
C ALA A 291 33.03 -7.90 -11.77
N MET A 292 32.52 -9.06 -12.22
CA MET A 292 32.58 -10.32 -11.46
C MET A 292 34.02 -10.72 -11.12
N GLN A 293 34.94 -10.60 -12.09
CA GLN A 293 36.36 -10.89 -11.87
C GLN A 293 36.95 -9.93 -10.84
N SER A 294 36.68 -8.64 -10.92
CA SER A 294 37.14 -7.64 -9.96
C SER A 294 36.58 -7.91 -8.55
N ASN A 295 35.29 -8.23 -8.45
CA ASN A 295 34.63 -8.53 -7.18
C ASN A 295 35.18 -9.82 -6.56
N LEU A 296 35.47 -10.85 -7.37
CA LEU A 296 36.12 -12.07 -6.87
C LEU A 296 37.53 -11.80 -6.33
N HIS A 297 38.29 -10.93 -7.00
CA HIS A 297 39.60 -10.52 -6.49
C HIS A 297 39.47 -9.84 -5.11
N GLN A 298 38.47 -8.99 -4.91
CA GLN A 298 38.23 -8.38 -3.61
C GLN A 298 37.82 -9.41 -2.54
N LEU A 299 36.90 -10.32 -2.89
CA LEU A 299 36.45 -11.39 -2.00
C LEU A 299 37.67 -12.30 -1.60
N ASN A 300 38.58 -12.59 -2.53
CA ASN A 300 39.74 -13.38 -2.27
C ASN A 300 40.68 -12.73 -1.26
N LYS A 301 40.87 -11.41 -1.29
CA LYS A 301 41.62 -10.68 -0.27
C LYS A 301 41.05 -10.88 1.13
N GLU A 302 39.70 -10.79 1.24
CA GLU A 302 39.01 -11.03 2.51
C GLU A 302 39.19 -12.50 2.98
N LEU A 303 39.09 -13.47 2.06
CA LEU A 303 39.30 -14.89 2.37
C LEU A 303 40.74 -15.18 2.83
N GLU A 304 41.73 -14.56 2.18
CA GLU A 304 43.14 -14.70 2.57
C GLU A 304 43.40 -14.11 3.97
N GLU A 305 42.79 -12.95 4.29
CA GLU A 305 42.85 -12.35 5.64
C GLU A 305 42.23 -13.28 6.71
N GLU A 306 41.21 -14.06 6.34
CA GLU A 306 40.55 -15.07 7.18
C GLU A 306 41.32 -16.41 7.21
N GLY A 307 42.45 -16.54 6.50
CA GLY A 307 43.25 -17.78 6.39
C GLY A 307 42.58 -18.83 5.49
N GLN A 308 41.68 -18.45 4.60
CA GLN A 308 41.04 -19.35 3.66
C GLN A 308 41.73 -19.31 2.29
N GLU A 309 41.62 -20.40 1.54
CA GLU A 309 42.13 -20.46 0.18
C GLU A 309 41.31 -19.57 -0.78
N PRO A 310 41.97 -18.84 -1.71
CA PRO A 310 41.28 -18.05 -2.70
C PRO A 310 40.44 -18.92 -3.64
N LEU A 311 39.34 -18.30 -4.16
CA LEU A 311 38.49 -18.91 -5.15
C LEU A 311 38.97 -18.55 -6.57
N ARG A 312 38.68 -19.43 -7.51
CA ARG A 312 38.86 -19.18 -8.95
C ARG A 312 37.58 -19.52 -9.68
N HIS A 313 37.22 -18.72 -10.69
CA HIS A 313 36.07 -19.01 -11.52
C HIS A 313 36.41 -18.96 -13.00
N GLY A 314 35.58 -19.64 -13.81
CA GLY A 314 35.50 -19.47 -15.25
C GLY A 314 34.22 -18.77 -15.66
N ILE A 315 34.26 -17.95 -16.70
CA ILE A 315 33.09 -17.27 -17.27
C ILE A 315 33.03 -17.54 -18.77
N GLY A 316 31.86 -18.00 -19.25
CA GLY A 316 31.58 -18.21 -20.66
C GLY A 316 30.40 -17.36 -21.13
N ILE A 317 30.56 -16.62 -22.24
CA ILE A 317 29.54 -15.73 -22.79
C ILE A 317 29.29 -16.07 -24.25
N HIS A 318 28.02 -16.26 -24.63
CA HIS A 318 27.59 -16.51 -25.99
C HIS A 318 26.32 -15.73 -26.33
N CYS A 319 26.22 -15.28 -27.59
CA CYS A 319 25.04 -14.62 -28.13
C CYS A 319 24.37 -15.51 -29.18
N GLY A 320 23.07 -15.73 -29.03
CA GLY A 320 22.33 -16.49 -30.02
C GLY A 320 20.84 -16.61 -29.76
N ASP A 321 20.17 -17.36 -30.61
CA ASP A 321 18.72 -17.58 -30.50
C ASP A 321 18.40 -18.58 -29.39
N VAL A 322 17.40 -18.22 -28.60
CA VAL A 322 16.84 -19.01 -27.48
C VAL A 322 15.32 -18.92 -27.49
N VAL A 323 14.67 -19.77 -26.75
CA VAL A 323 13.26 -19.59 -26.36
C VAL A 323 13.22 -19.10 -24.91
N ALA A 324 12.75 -17.87 -24.72
CA ALA A 324 12.59 -17.25 -23.41
C ALA A 324 11.12 -17.31 -22.98
N GLY A 325 10.85 -17.72 -21.75
CA GLY A 325 9.48 -17.79 -21.24
C GLY A 325 9.32 -18.61 -19.99
N ASN A 326 8.07 -18.85 -19.62
CA ASN A 326 7.72 -19.64 -18.44
C ASN A 326 7.80 -21.13 -18.74
N LEU A 327 8.74 -21.79 -18.13
CA LEU A 327 8.97 -23.23 -18.22
C LEU A 327 8.60 -23.89 -16.90
N GLY A 328 7.91 -25.05 -16.94
CA GLY A 328 7.60 -25.82 -15.74
C GLY A 328 6.25 -26.49 -15.77
N SER A 329 5.60 -26.56 -14.63
CA SER A 329 4.28 -27.17 -14.43
C SER A 329 3.26 -26.14 -13.94
N SER A 330 1.99 -26.54 -13.85
CA SER A 330 0.93 -25.70 -13.26
C SER A 330 1.18 -25.31 -11.79
N GLN A 331 2.07 -26.03 -11.10
CA GLN A 331 2.39 -25.77 -9.69
C GLN A 331 3.72 -25.02 -9.50
N ARG A 332 4.62 -25.08 -10.49
CA ARG A 332 5.94 -24.43 -10.43
C ARG A 332 6.34 -23.95 -11.82
N LEU A 333 6.48 -22.66 -11.98
CA LEU A 333 6.93 -21.98 -13.18
C LEU A 333 8.23 -21.24 -12.89
N GLU A 334 9.17 -21.32 -13.82
CA GLU A 334 10.41 -20.54 -13.82
C GLU A 334 10.48 -19.79 -15.15
N TYR A 335 10.71 -18.49 -15.09
CA TYR A 335 11.03 -17.73 -16.30
C TYR A 335 12.51 -17.95 -16.60
N THR A 336 12.80 -18.50 -17.75
CA THR A 336 14.16 -18.92 -18.12
C THR A 336 14.31 -18.94 -19.64
N VAL A 337 15.53 -19.18 -20.12
CA VAL A 337 15.83 -19.38 -21.53
C VAL A 337 16.28 -20.81 -21.79
N ILE A 338 15.86 -21.38 -22.93
CA ILE A 338 16.30 -22.68 -23.38
C ILE A 338 16.74 -22.61 -24.87
N GLY A 339 17.77 -23.36 -25.21
CA GLY A 339 18.26 -23.44 -26.58
C GLY A 339 19.70 -23.93 -26.69
N GLY A 340 20.14 -24.17 -27.92
CA GLY A 340 21.52 -24.53 -28.19
C GLY A 340 22.53 -23.50 -27.71
N SER A 341 22.18 -22.22 -27.84
CA SER A 341 23.01 -21.08 -27.40
C SER A 341 23.31 -21.11 -25.91
N VAL A 342 22.37 -21.55 -25.06
CA VAL A 342 22.58 -21.74 -23.61
C VAL A 342 23.69 -22.77 -23.36
N ASN A 343 23.66 -23.88 -24.08
CA ASN A 343 24.67 -24.93 -23.98
C ASN A 343 26.06 -24.44 -24.43
N VAL A 344 26.11 -23.61 -25.49
CA VAL A 344 27.39 -23.01 -25.95
C VAL A 344 28.01 -22.15 -24.86
N ALA A 345 27.25 -21.26 -24.23
CA ALA A 345 27.74 -20.40 -23.12
C ALA A 345 28.30 -21.24 -21.97
N SER A 346 27.58 -22.29 -21.53
CA SER A 346 28.03 -23.22 -20.50
C SER A 346 29.31 -23.98 -20.90
N ARG A 347 29.47 -24.32 -22.18
CA ARG A 347 30.68 -25.00 -22.67
C ARG A 347 31.87 -24.05 -22.76
N LEU A 348 31.67 -22.80 -23.12
CA LEU A 348 32.72 -21.75 -23.05
C LEU A 348 33.22 -21.57 -21.62
N GLU A 349 32.31 -21.53 -20.64
CA GLU A 349 32.71 -21.50 -19.25
C GLU A 349 33.62 -22.71 -18.93
N SER A 350 33.18 -23.92 -19.25
CA SER A 350 33.95 -25.15 -18.97
C SER A 350 35.30 -25.18 -19.68
N LEU A 351 35.45 -24.57 -20.87
CA LEU A 351 36.71 -24.43 -21.59
C LEU A 351 37.76 -23.58 -20.83
N THR A 352 37.38 -22.69 -19.93
CA THR A 352 38.30 -21.89 -19.10
C THR A 352 39.29 -22.77 -18.33
N ARG A 353 38.92 -24.02 -18.01
CA ARG A 353 39.76 -24.97 -17.33
C ARG A 353 40.98 -25.39 -18.15
N LEU A 354 40.92 -25.27 -19.48
CA LEU A 354 42.05 -25.53 -20.38
C LEU A 354 42.97 -24.30 -20.51
N PHE A 355 42.51 -23.15 -20.11
CA PHE A 355 43.20 -21.86 -20.19
C PHE A 355 43.32 -21.20 -18.82
N PRO A 356 44.20 -21.69 -17.91
CA PRO A 356 44.22 -21.22 -16.50
C PRO A 356 44.47 -19.73 -16.29
N GLN A 357 45.01 -19.04 -17.31
CA GLN A 357 45.30 -17.61 -17.31
C GLN A 357 44.13 -16.75 -17.90
N HIS A 358 43.11 -17.40 -18.44
CA HIS A 358 41.97 -16.74 -19.10
C HIS A 358 40.68 -17.15 -18.42
N SER A 359 40.15 -16.27 -17.61
CA SER A 359 38.92 -16.53 -16.83
C SER A 359 37.61 -16.16 -17.57
N ILE A 360 37.67 -15.34 -18.61
CA ILE A 360 36.49 -14.87 -19.36
C ILE A 360 36.65 -15.27 -20.82
N LEU A 361 35.78 -16.15 -21.31
CA LEU A 361 35.76 -16.60 -22.70
C LEU A 361 34.46 -16.17 -23.39
N ILE A 362 34.62 -15.65 -24.60
CA ILE A 362 33.49 -15.24 -25.46
C ILE A 362 33.54 -15.97 -26.81
N SER A 363 32.39 -16.14 -27.41
CA SER A 363 32.28 -16.66 -28.78
C SER A 363 32.47 -15.58 -29.86
N ARG A 364 32.67 -16.01 -31.13
CA ARG A 364 32.72 -15.13 -32.29
C ARG A 364 31.51 -14.20 -32.38
N GLU A 365 30.31 -14.71 -32.13
CA GLU A 365 29.06 -13.97 -32.23
C GLU A 365 29.01 -12.80 -31.22
N VAL A 366 29.62 -12.92 -30.05
CA VAL A 366 29.77 -11.84 -29.10
C VAL A 366 30.82 -10.84 -29.59
N LEU A 367 31.98 -11.33 -30.04
CA LEU A 367 33.03 -10.47 -30.56
C LEU A 367 32.58 -9.63 -31.75
N ASP A 368 31.79 -10.18 -32.68
CA ASP A 368 31.27 -9.48 -33.85
C ASP A 368 30.36 -8.30 -33.48
N LEU A 369 29.73 -8.34 -32.32
CA LEU A 369 28.88 -7.25 -31.79
C LEU A 369 29.68 -6.13 -31.14
N ILE A 370 30.81 -6.44 -30.50
CA ILE A 370 31.55 -5.47 -29.63
C ILE A 370 33.03 -5.40 -29.91
N GLY A 371 33.51 -5.97 -31.01
CA GLY A 371 34.95 -6.15 -31.30
C GLY A 371 35.78 -4.86 -31.32
N GLU A 372 35.16 -3.72 -31.62
CA GLU A 372 35.84 -2.41 -31.57
C GLU A 372 35.98 -1.82 -30.16
N ILE A 373 35.28 -2.42 -29.18
CA ILE A 373 35.18 -1.89 -27.81
C ILE A 373 35.97 -2.78 -26.82
N VAL A 374 36.25 -4.04 -27.19
CA VAL A 374 36.85 -5.03 -26.30
C VAL A 374 38.22 -5.47 -26.77
N LYS A 375 39.18 -5.52 -25.85
CA LYS A 375 40.52 -6.09 -26.09
C LYS A 375 40.44 -7.58 -25.81
N VAL A 376 40.73 -8.40 -26.83
CA VAL A 376 40.67 -9.85 -26.74
C VAL A 376 41.96 -10.52 -27.22
N GLU A 377 42.16 -11.75 -26.77
CA GLU A 377 43.14 -12.69 -27.30
C GLU A 377 42.45 -13.89 -27.96
N ALA A 378 42.80 -14.22 -29.21
CA ALA A 378 42.23 -15.33 -29.91
C ALA A 378 42.82 -16.67 -29.41
N LEU A 379 41.98 -17.57 -28.97
CA LEU A 379 42.34 -18.86 -28.46
C LEU A 379 42.14 -20.02 -29.49
N GLY A 380 41.67 -19.68 -30.70
CA GLY A 380 41.45 -20.62 -31.79
C GLY A 380 40.05 -21.25 -31.79
N SER A 381 39.90 -22.31 -32.62
CA SER A 381 38.62 -23.02 -32.79
C SER A 381 38.59 -24.28 -31.91
N HIS A 382 37.51 -24.43 -31.18
CA HIS A 382 37.31 -25.57 -30.27
C HIS A 382 36.02 -26.31 -30.58
N THR A 383 36.10 -27.65 -30.59
CA THR A 383 34.88 -28.47 -30.66
C THR A 383 34.22 -28.56 -29.32
N VAL A 384 32.94 -28.23 -29.25
CA VAL A 384 32.16 -28.33 -28.01
C VAL A 384 31.13 -29.46 -28.14
N LYS A 385 30.98 -30.26 -27.11
CA LYS A 385 30.08 -31.40 -27.12
C LYS A 385 28.63 -30.94 -27.38
N GLY A 386 28.00 -31.53 -28.44
CA GLY A 386 26.62 -31.24 -28.78
C GLY A 386 26.43 -30.03 -29.70
N TRP A 387 27.51 -29.45 -30.23
CA TRP A 387 27.46 -28.43 -31.28
C TRP A 387 28.15 -28.98 -32.54
N PRO A 388 27.53 -28.85 -33.73
CA PRO A 388 28.04 -29.51 -34.92
C PRO A 388 29.36 -28.94 -35.44
N ASP A 389 29.55 -27.63 -35.30
CA ASP A 389 30.70 -26.91 -35.84
C ASP A 389 31.66 -26.46 -34.72
N PRO A 390 32.98 -26.37 -35.00
CA PRO A 390 33.94 -25.76 -34.06
C PRO A 390 33.58 -24.29 -33.79
N ILE A 391 33.68 -23.88 -32.54
CA ILE A 391 33.41 -22.52 -32.10
C ILE A 391 34.73 -21.76 -31.96
N GLU A 392 34.84 -20.59 -32.58
CA GLU A 392 35.97 -19.68 -32.36
C GLU A 392 35.84 -19.00 -30.98
N VAL A 393 36.89 -19.14 -30.20
CA VAL A 393 36.93 -18.70 -28.78
C VAL A 393 37.94 -17.59 -28.61
N PHE A 394 37.52 -16.56 -27.86
CA PHE A 394 38.36 -15.41 -27.53
C PHE A 394 38.34 -15.18 -26.02
N SER A 395 39.50 -14.84 -25.47
CA SER A 395 39.59 -14.40 -24.10
C SER A 395 39.43 -12.88 -24.01
N VAL A 396 38.57 -12.41 -23.14
CA VAL A 396 38.46 -10.98 -22.83
C VAL A 396 39.62 -10.59 -21.90
N ILE A 397 40.33 -9.52 -22.28
CA ILE A 397 41.39 -8.94 -21.48
C ILE A 397 40.89 -7.70 -20.73
N ASP A 398 40.30 -6.75 -21.48
CA ASP A 398 39.76 -5.51 -20.95
C ASP A 398 38.87 -4.82 -22.00
N LEU A 399 38.22 -3.74 -21.61
CA LEU A 399 37.58 -2.80 -22.55
C LEU A 399 38.59 -1.74 -23.00
N PHE A 400 38.45 -1.24 -24.21
CA PHE A 400 39.17 -0.04 -24.62
C PHE A 400 38.53 1.18 -23.93
N ASP A 401 39.37 2.14 -23.51
CA ASP A 401 38.95 3.41 -22.92
C ASP A 401 38.10 4.30 -23.90
#